data_cd8c31ad0b07db9f60937420fcc52b8c
#
_entry.id   cd8c31ad0b07db9f60937420fcc52b8c
#
_cell.length_a   1.000
_cell.length_b   1.000
_cell.length_c   1.000
_cell.angle_alpha   90.00
_cell.angle_beta   90.00
_cell.angle_gamma   90.00
#
_symmetry.space_group_name_H-M   'P 1'
#
loop_
_entity.id
_entity.type
_entity.pdbx_description
1 polymer ?
#
loop_
_entity_poly.entity_id
_entity_poly.type
_entity_poly.pdbx_seq_one_letter_code
_entity_poly.pdbx_strand_id
1 'polypeptide(L)'
;SVVNTLNGDEVLAKLEKYTKQYDLYAFLLEESHRTVFLKEINDMGFSHSSLDSLIKKGYIEKYTAEVFRDPYANRIFEQEQKRILTKEQQDAFEAIQHYIHDEKERTFLLHGVTGSGKTEVYLQTIEEVLNKGKEAMMLVPEIALTPQMVLRFKRRFGDDVAVLHSGLSKGERYDEWQKIRDGRARVSVGARSSIFAPFKNLGIIIIDEEHESTYKQEDYPRYHARDIAQWRSQFHHCPVVLGSATPSLESYARAEKNVYELLSLPHRVNQQALPHIDIIDMREELSEGNRSMF
;
A
#
# COMPACT_ATOMS: atom_id res chain seq x y z
N SER A 1 13.99 8.22 -28.08
CA SER A 1 13.98 7.02 -28.93
C SER A 1 14.48 7.34 -30.34
N VAL A 2 14.97 6.33 -31.04
CA VAL A 2 15.38 6.42 -32.44
C VAL A 2 14.14 6.37 -33.33
N VAL A 3 14.10 7.16 -34.41
CA VAL A 3 12.95 7.18 -35.33
C VAL A 3 12.99 5.92 -36.20
N ASN A 4 12.03 5.01 -36.03
CA ASN A 4 11.98 3.69 -36.69
C ASN A 4 11.85 3.73 -38.24
N THR A 5 11.60 4.87 -38.81
CA THR A 5 11.47 5.03 -40.28
C THR A 5 12.80 5.22 -41.03
N LEU A 6 13.90 5.36 -40.29
CA LEU A 6 15.22 5.57 -40.86
C LEU A 6 16.09 4.31 -40.69
N ASN A 7 16.84 3.97 -41.76
CA ASN A 7 17.85 2.92 -41.67
C ASN A 7 19.01 3.40 -40.78
N GLY A 8 19.21 2.75 -39.61
CA GLY A 8 20.21 3.12 -38.61
C GLY A 8 21.63 3.24 -39.20
N ASP A 9 22.01 2.30 -40.06
CA ASP A 9 23.34 2.26 -40.68
C ASP A 9 23.55 3.44 -41.62
N GLU A 10 22.52 3.86 -42.34
CA GLU A 10 22.61 5.06 -43.23
C GLU A 10 22.77 6.35 -42.42
N VAL A 11 22.15 6.44 -41.26
CA VAL A 11 22.29 7.58 -40.35
C VAL A 11 23.68 7.60 -39.74
N LEU A 12 24.20 6.45 -39.29
CA LEU A 12 25.58 6.32 -38.78
C LEU A 12 26.60 6.76 -39.85
N ALA A 13 26.47 6.34 -41.11
CA ALA A 13 27.34 6.75 -42.21
C ALA A 13 27.33 8.28 -42.43
N LYS A 14 26.16 8.94 -42.30
CA LYS A 14 26.04 10.39 -42.38
C LYS A 14 26.66 11.14 -41.20
N LEU A 15 26.82 10.48 -40.07
CA LEU A 15 27.35 11.03 -38.83
C LEU A 15 28.85 10.79 -38.63
N GLU A 16 29.54 10.03 -39.52
CA GLU A 16 30.97 9.69 -39.36
C GLU A 16 31.87 10.91 -39.12
N LYS A 17 31.56 12.07 -39.71
CA LYS A 17 32.31 13.33 -39.55
C LYS A 17 32.04 14.02 -38.20
N TYR A 18 31.05 13.56 -37.41
CA TYR A 18 30.58 14.20 -36.19
C TYR A 18 30.67 13.22 -35.02
N THR A 19 31.88 12.86 -34.61
CA THR A 19 32.16 11.80 -33.64
C THR A 19 31.20 11.78 -32.43
N LYS A 20 30.99 12.92 -31.76
CA LYS A 20 30.09 12.99 -30.59
C LYS A 20 28.61 12.71 -30.89
N GLN A 21 28.15 13.03 -32.12
CA GLN A 21 26.78 12.70 -32.52
C GLN A 21 26.67 11.26 -32.98
N TYR A 22 27.74 10.75 -33.62
CA TYR A 22 27.85 9.35 -34.00
C TYR A 22 27.77 8.44 -32.75
N ASP A 23 28.61 8.69 -31.74
CA ASP A 23 28.66 7.90 -30.50
C ASP A 23 27.31 7.90 -29.76
N LEU A 24 26.68 9.08 -29.64
CA LEU A 24 25.37 9.20 -29.05
C LEU A 24 24.28 8.43 -29.82
N TYR A 25 24.31 8.54 -31.17
CA TYR A 25 23.33 7.87 -32.01
C TYR A 25 23.51 6.34 -31.99
N ALA A 26 24.77 5.86 -32.05
CA ALA A 26 25.11 4.43 -31.95
C ALA A 26 24.62 3.85 -30.63
N PHE A 27 24.90 4.52 -29.50
CA PHE A 27 24.39 4.13 -28.19
C PHE A 27 22.86 4.07 -28.17
N LEU A 28 22.15 5.06 -28.68
CA LEU A 28 20.69 5.07 -28.73
C LEU A 28 20.11 4.02 -29.68
N LEU A 29 20.85 3.62 -30.69
CA LEU A 29 20.47 2.56 -31.63
C LEU A 29 20.59 1.17 -30.96
N GLU A 30 21.67 0.93 -30.22
CA GLU A 30 21.85 -0.30 -29.43
C GLU A 30 20.74 -0.45 -28.39
N GLU A 31 20.37 0.67 -27.73
CA GLU A 31 19.31 0.71 -26.70
C GLU A 31 17.90 0.92 -27.30
N SER A 32 17.71 0.74 -28.60
CA SER A 32 16.44 1.02 -29.28
C SER A 32 15.25 0.17 -28.80
N HIS A 33 15.51 -0.95 -28.09
CA HIS A 33 14.50 -1.81 -27.48
C HIS A 33 13.84 -1.21 -26.22
N ARG A 34 14.37 -0.11 -25.68
CA ARG A 34 13.87 0.58 -24.47
C ARG A 34 13.89 2.09 -24.59
N THR A 35 13.22 2.76 -23.66
CA THR A 35 13.32 4.21 -23.51
C THR A 35 14.58 4.58 -22.73
N VAL A 36 15.45 5.40 -23.31
CA VAL A 36 16.64 5.94 -22.65
C VAL A 36 16.33 7.31 -22.06
N PHE A 37 16.63 7.49 -20.76
CA PHE A 37 16.34 8.75 -20.07
C PHE A 37 17.45 9.78 -20.26
N LEU A 38 17.09 11.07 -20.25
CA LEU A 38 18.05 12.17 -20.34
C LEU A 38 19.12 12.09 -19.24
N LYS A 39 18.78 11.58 -18.06
CA LYS A 39 19.75 11.41 -16.98
C LYS A 39 20.83 10.39 -17.36
N GLU A 40 20.49 9.26 -17.95
CA GLU A 40 21.43 8.24 -18.40
C GLU A 40 22.38 8.80 -19.46
N ILE A 41 21.84 9.58 -20.42
CA ILE A 41 22.62 10.25 -21.45
C ILE A 41 23.65 11.21 -20.85
N ASN A 42 23.26 11.96 -19.81
CA ASN A 42 24.13 12.88 -19.08
C ASN A 42 25.19 12.15 -18.25
N ASP A 43 24.79 11.09 -17.54
CA ASP A 43 25.68 10.28 -16.70
C ASP A 43 26.76 9.58 -17.55
N MET A 44 26.47 9.26 -18.81
CA MET A 44 27.42 8.75 -19.79
C MET A 44 28.32 9.82 -20.43
N GLY A 45 28.12 11.10 -20.08
CA GLY A 45 28.95 12.20 -20.55
C GLY A 45 28.60 12.73 -21.94
N PHE A 46 27.47 12.33 -22.52
CA PHE A 46 27.03 12.88 -23.79
C PHE A 46 26.53 14.32 -23.64
N SER A 47 26.87 15.19 -24.62
CA SER A 47 26.54 16.59 -24.54
C SER A 47 25.11 16.92 -25.03
N HIS A 48 24.46 17.86 -24.36
CA HIS A 48 23.14 18.35 -24.75
C HIS A 48 23.13 18.89 -26.20
N SER A 49 24.23 19.52 -26.66
CA SER A 49 24.34 20.04 -28.03
C SER A 49 24.29 18.92 -29.06
N SER A 50 24.88 17.76 -28.79
CA SER A 50 24.81 16.60 -29.68
C SER A 50 23.37 16.04 -29.72
N LEU A 51 22.70 15.98 -28.61
CA LEU A 51 21.31 15.54 -28.51
C LEU A 51 20.38 16.48 -29.31
N ASP A 52 20.46 17.78 -29.08
CA ASP A 52 19.65 18.79 -29.79
C ASP A 52 19.90 18.78 -31.29
N SER A 53 21.15 18.53 -31.72
CA SER A 53 21.49 18.41 -33.13
C SER A 53 20.83 17.18 -33.76
N LEU A 54 20.84 16.03 -33.12
CA LEU A 54 20.20 14.82 -33.62
C LEU A 54 18.66 14.96 -33.66
N ILE A 55 18.06 15.66 -32.70
CA ILE A 55 16.62 15.98 -32.69
C ILE A 55 16.29 16.89 -33.86
N LYS A 56 17.06 17.97 -34.08
CA LYS A 56 16.87 18.92 -35.22
C LYS A 56 17.01 18.23 -36.57
N LYS A 57 17.87 17.22 -36.68
CA LYS A 57 18.04 16.41 -37.90
C LYS A 57 16.93 15.36 -38.08
N GLY A 58 16.06 15.21 -37.13
CA GLY A 58 14.97 14.20 -37.15
C GLY A 58 15.45 12.76 -37.04
N TYR A 59 16.66 12.52 -36.51
CA TYR A 59 17.21 11.18 -36.34
C TYR A 59 16.74 10.52 -35.02
N ILE A 60 16.40 11.34 -34.03
CA ILE A 60 15.85 10.89 -32.73
C ILE A 60 14.68 11.77 -32.32
N GLU A 61 13.80 11.22 -31.55
CA GLU A 61 12.68 11.92 -30.92
C GLU A 61 12.86 12.04 -29.41
N LYS A 62 12.53 13.22 -28.88
CA LYS A 62 12.43 13.48 -27.46
C LYS A 62 10.96 13.63 -27.10
N TYR A 63 10.51 12.80 -26.19
CA TYR A 63 9.15 12.88 -25.65
C TYR A 63 9.18 12.85 -24.14
N THR A 64 8.12 13.33 -23.51
CA THR A 64 7.92 13.22 -22.08
C THR A 64 7.24 11.88 -21.81
N ALA A 65 7.95 10.96 -21.16
CA ALA A 65 7.38 9.71 -20.70
C ALA A 65 7.05 9.82 -19.21
N GLU A 66 5.88 9.36 -18.83
CA GLU A 66 5.57 9.12 -17.42
C GLU A 66 6.35 7.89 -16.95
N VAL A 67 7.27 8.11 -16.02
CA VAL A 67 8.07 7.03 -15.41
C VAL A 67 7.52 6.76 -14.02
N PHE A 68 6.92 5.62 -13.86
CA PHE A 68 6.45 5.18 -12.56
C PHE A 68 7.60 4.60 -11.76
N ARG A 69 7.90 5.22 -10.63
CA ARG A 69 8.88 4.74 -9.67
C ARG A 69 8.16 3.79 -8.72
N ASP A 70 8.37 2.50 -8.89
CA ASP A 70 7.90 1.50 -7.92
C ASP A 70 9.08 1.10 -7.03
N PRO A 71 9.07 1.44 -5.74
CA PRO A 71 10.13 1.04 -4.79
C PRO A 71 10.29 -0.48 -4.68
N TYR A 72 9.36 -1.24 -5.20
CA TYR A 72 9.29 -2.71 -5.11
C TYR A 72 9.39 -3.42 -6.47
N ALA A 73 9.53 -2.68 -7.61
CA ALA A 73 9.46 -3.19 -8.99
C ALA A 73 10.46 -4.34 -9.31
N ASN A 74 11.59 -4.40 -8.61
CA ASN A 74 12.63 -5.42 -8.86
C ASN A 74 12.54 -6.64 -7.93
N ARG A 75 11.45 -6.81 -7.19
CA ARG A 75 11.28 -7.94 -6.28
C ARG A 75 10.28 -8.95 -6.86
N ILE A 76 10.74 -10.16 -7.10
CA ILE A 76 9.87 -11.29 -7.43
C ILE A 76 9.21 -11.73 -6.11
N PHE A 77 7.90 -11.67 -6.06
CA PHE A 77 7.12 -12.12 -4.91
C PHE A 77 6.59 -13.52 -5.18
N GLU A 78 6.97 -14.48 -4.35
CA GLU A 78 6.27 -15.77 -4.33
C GLU A 78 4.84 -15.54 -3.84
N GLN A 79 3.87 -16.04 -4.59
CA GLN A 79 2.46 -15.86 -4.26
C GLN A 79 2.11 -16.57 -2.95
N GLU A 80 1.62 -15.83 -1.95
CA GLU A 80 1.18 -16.41 -0.69
C GLU A 80 -0.18 -17.08 -0.88
N GLN A 81 -0.26 -18.37 -0.53
CA GLN A 81 -1.52 -19.12 -0.63
C GLN A 81 -2.50 -18.68 0.47
N LYS A 82 -3.78 -18.77 0.14
CA LYS A 82 -4.89 -18.54 1.05
C LYS A 82 -4.81 -19.53 2.23
N ARG A 83 -4.86 -19.03 3.45
CA ARG A 83 -4.90 -19.86 4.67
C ARG A 83 -6.32 -20.29 4.96
N ILE A 84 -6.46 -21.46 5.56
CA ILE A 84 -7.75 -21.92 6.05
C ILE A 84 -8.09 -21.08 7.29
N LEU A 85 -9.27 -20.48 7.28
CA LEU A 85 -9.76 -19.69 8.41
C LEU A 85 -10.19 -20.62 9.55
N THR A 86 -9.97 -20.19 10.79
CA THR A 86 -10.63 -20.79 11.96
C THR A 86 -12.13 -20.50 11.89
N LYS A 87 -12.94 -21.21 12.70
CA LYS A 87 -14.38 -20.96 12.72
C LYS A 87 -14.72 -19.49 13.05
N GLU A 88 -14.07 -18.92 14.04
CA GLU A 88 -14.28 -17.51 14.43
C GLU A 88 -13.91 -16.52 13.32
N GLN A 89 -12.80 -16.79 12.64
CA GLN A 89 -12.38 -15.98 11.49
C GLN A 89 -13.36 -16.14 10.30
N GLN A 90 -13.86 -17.35 10.10
CA GLN A 90 -14.85 -17.64 9.05
C GLN A 90 -16.16 -16.91 9.33
N ASP A 91 -16.67 -16.99 10.55
CA ASP A 91 -17.88 -16.30 10.96
C ASP A 91 -17.75 -14.77 10.77
N ALA A 92 -16.60 -14.21 11.14
CA ALA A 92 -16.30 -12.79 10.94
C ALA A 92 -16.20 -12.43 9.44
N PHE A 93 -15.54 -13.25 8.64
CA PHE A 93 -15.44 -13.08 7.20
C PHE A 93 -16.82 -13.11 6.53
N GLU A 94 -17.67 -14.09 6.85
CA GLU A 94 -19.01 -14.24 6.27
C GLU A 94 -19.92 -13.06 6.63
N ALA A 95 -19.84 -12.57 7.86
CA ALA A 95 -20.59 -11.39 8.28
C ALA A 95 -20.22 -10.15 7.43
N ILE A 96 -18.94 -9.91 7.21
CA ILE A 96 -18.46 -8.79 6.38
C ILE A 96 -18.85 -9.02 4.90
N GLN A 97 -18.65 -10.25 4.41
CA GLN A 97 -18.93 -10.63 3.02
C GLN A 97 -20.38 -10.36 2.64
N HIS A 98 -21.33 -10.62 3.55
CA HIS A 98 -22.74 -10.35 3.33
C HIS A 98 -22.99 -8.88 2.91
N TYR A 99 -22.38 -7.92 3.62
CA TYR A 99 -22.53 -6.49 3.31
C TYR A 99 -21.77 -6.07 2.03
N ILE A 100 -20.66 -6.71 1.72
CA ILE A 100 -19.96 -6.52 0.43
C ILE A 100 -20.86 -6.98 -0.71
N HIS A 101 -21.57 -8.09 -0.55
CA HIS A 101 -22.47 -8.65 -1.55
C HIS A 101 -23.73 -7.80 -1.76
N ASP A 102 -24.28 -7.28 -0.68
CA ASP A 102 -25.48 -6.45 -0.69
C ASP A 102 -25.21 -4.99 -1.05
N GLU A 103 -23.93 -4.59 -1.18
CA GLU A 103 -23.49 -3.21 -1.41
C GLU A 103 -24.10 -2.25 -0.37
N LYS A 104 -23.94 -2.60 0.91
CA LYS A 104 -24.47 -1.81 2.02
C LYS A 104 -23.35 -1.35 2.94
N GLU A 105 -23.52 -0.16 3.46
CA GLU A 105 -22.67 0.36 4.51
C GLU A 105 -22.95 -0.34 5.85
N ARG A 106 -21.92 -0.73 6.53
CA ARG A 106 -21.91 -1.19 7.92
C ARG A 106 -20.54 -0.97 8.52
N THR A 107 -20.49 -0.56 9.77
CA THR A 107 -19.23 -0.51 10.51
C THR A 107 -19.14 -1.72 11.41
N PHE A 108 -18.05 -2.49 11.26
CA PHE A 108 -17.70 -3.63 12.08
C PHE A 108 -16.57 -3.26 13.03
N LEU A 109 -16.65 -3.74 14.28
CA LEU A 109 -15.53 -3.75 15.21
C LEU A 109 -14.99 -5.17 15.29
N LEU A 110 -13.87 -5.44 14.63
CA LEU A 110 -13.18 -6.74 14.70
C LEU A 110 -12.23 -6.73 15.89
N HIS A 111 -12.76 -7.17 17.04
CA HIS A 111 -12.04 -7.30 18.29
C HIS A 111 -11.36 -8.65 18.35
N GLY A 112 -10.03 -8.68 18.25
CA GLY A 112 -9.28 -9.93 18.28
C GLY A 112 -7.94 -9.77 18.97
N VAL A 113 -7.62 -10.72 19.85
CA VAL A 113 -6.33 -10.73 20.56
C VAL A 113 -5.14 -10.72 19.58
N THR A 114 -3.98 -10.27 20.04
CA THR A 114 -2.76 -10.34 19.25
C THR A 114 -2.47 -11.78 18.84
N GLY A 115 -2.28 -12.03 17.54
CA GLY A 115 -2.10 -13.38 16.99
C GLY A 115 -3.40 -14.14 16.71
N SER A 116 -4.57 -13.52 16.84
CA SER A 116 -5.86 -14.12 16.44
C SER A 116 -6.06 -14.23 14.92
N GLY A 117 -5.15 -13.66 14.14
CA GLY A 117 -5.19 -13.71 12.68
C GLY A 117 -6.12 -12.70 12.00
N LYS A 118 -6.42 -11.57 12.63
CA LYS A 118 -7.18 -10.45 12.02
C LYS A 118 -6.72 -10.15 10.60
N THR A 119 -5.40 -10.10 10.38
CA THR A 119 -4.82 -9.80 9.05
C THR A 119 -5.25 -10.80 7.98
N GLU A 120 -5.45 -12.09 8.31
CA GLU A 120 -5.91 -13.06 7.32
C GLU A 120 -7.38 -12.82 6.95
N VAL A 121 -8.21 -12.43 7.91
CA VAL A 121 -9.60 -12.00 7.64
C VAL A 121 -9.59 -10.80 6.68
N TYR A 122 -8.74 -9.80 6.93
CA TYR A 122 -8.60 -8.63 6.03
C TYR A 122 -8.19 -9.04 4.61
N LEU A 123 -7.16 -9.89 4.48
CA LEU A 123 -6.66 -10.32 3.18
C LEU A 123 -7.74 -11.05 2.38
N GLN A 124 -8.48 -11.96 3.02
CA GLN A 124 -9.56 -12.70 2.33
C GLN A 124 -10.76 -11.81 2.00
N THR A 125 -11.07 -10.85 2.85
CA THR A 125 -12.12 -9.86 2.58
C THR A 125 -11.75 -8.93 1.42
N ILE A 126 -10.49 -8.50 1.35
CA ILE A 126 -9.97 -7.73 0.21
C ILE A 126 -10.05 -8.55 -1.08
N GLU A 127 -9.64 -9.82 -1.04
CA GLU A 127 -9.72 -10.73 -2.19
C GLU A 127 -11.15 -10.84 -2.73
N GLU A 128 -12.15 -10.97 -1.84
CA GLU A 128 -13.55 -11.01 -2.21
C GLU A 128 -14.00 -9.72 -2.91
N VAL A 129 -13.57 -8.56 -2.40
CA VAL A 129 -13.85 -7.25 -3.01
C VAL A 129 -13.24 -7.14 -4.41
N LEU A 130 -11.99 -7.59 -4.59
CA LEU A 130 -11.31 -7.60 -5.88
C LEU A 130 -11.98 -8.52 -6.89
N ASN A 131 -12.48 -9.68 -6.45
CA ASN A 131 -13.23 -10.63 -7.29
C ASN A 131 -14.53 -10.03 -7.82
N LYS A 132 -15.12 -9.08 -7.08
CA LYS A 132 -16.29 -8.30 -7.50
C LYS A 132 -15.94 -7.11 -8.40
N GLY A 133 -14.68 -6.92 -8.76
CA GLY A 133 -14.23 -5.80 -9.58
C GLY A 133 -14.24 -4.47 -8.82
N LYS A 134 -14.27 -4.50 -7.48
CA LYS A 134 -14.20 -3.32 -6.62
C LYS A 134 -12.80 -3.10 -6.06
N GLU A 135 -12.64 -2.03 -5.33
CA GLU A 135 -11.37 -1.54 -4.79
C GLU A 135 -11.38 -1.62 -3.26
N ALA A 136 -10.22 -1.80 -2.65
CA ALA A 136 -10.06 -1.95 -1.22
C ALA A 136 -9.03 -0.97 -0.64
N MET A 137 -9.34 -0.43 0.52
CA MET A 137 -8.45 0.47 1.25
C MET A 137 -8.16 -0.09 2.62
N MET A 138 -6.86 -0.18 2.97
CA MET A 138 -6.42 -0.53 4.31
C MET A 138 -5.52 0.54 4.90
N LEU A 139 -5.89 1.01 6.07
CA LEU A 139 -5.10 1.90 6.89
C LEU A 139 -4.45 1.11 8.01
N VAL A 140 -3.16 1.39 8.23
CA VAL A 140 -2.37 0.85 9.34
C VAL A 140 -1.63 1.99 10.03
N PRO A 141 -1.35 1.90 11.34
CA PRO A 141 -0.46 2.86 11.98
C PRO A 141 0.89 2.90 11.27
N GLU A 142 1.52 4.07 11.19
CA GLU A 142 2.78 4.23 10.44
C GLU A 142 3.88 3.30 10.97
N ILE A 143 3.92 3.09 12.30
CA ILE A 143 4.84 2.16 12.95
C ILE A 143 4.58 0.68 12.60
N ALA A 144 3.35 0.34 12.24
CA ALA A 144 2.96 -1.02 11.83
C ALA A 144 3.15 -1.27 10.32
N LEU A 145 3.38 -0.21 9.52
CA LEU A 145 3.63 -0.31 8.09
C LEU A 145 5.07 -0.75 7.81
N THR A 146 5.41 -1.92 8.32
CA THR A 146 6.73 -2.52 8.15
C THR A 146 6.93 -3.08 6.75
N PRO A 147 8.19 -3.27 6.30
CA PRO A 147 8.47 -3.96 5.03
C PRO A 147 7.83 -5.35 4.96
N GLN A 148 7.72 -6.06 6.09
CA GLN A 148 7.08 -7.38 6.16
C GLN A 148 5.57 -7.29 5.87
N MET A 149 4.90 -6.27 6.41
CA MET A 149 3.48 -6.02 6.15
C MET A 149 3.26 -5.74 4.65
N VAL A 150 4.03 -4.83 4.08
CA VAL A 150 3.97 -4.51 2.64
C VAL A 150 4.24 -5.75 1.79
N LEU A 151 5.26 -6.54 2.12
CA LEU A 151 5.59 -7.78 1.43
C LEU A 151 4.42 -8.76 1.46
N ARG A 152 3.71 -8.89 2.57
CA ARG A 152 2.56 -9.78 2.71
C ARG A 152 1.43 -9.39 1.75
N PHE A 153 1.15 -8.09 1.63
CA PHE A 153 0.16 -7.59 0.67
C PHE A 153 0.61 -7.77 -0.78
N LYS A 154 1.88 -7.45 -1.09
CA LYS A 154 2.45 -7.66 -2.43
C LYS A 154 2.48 -9.14 -2.83
N ARG A 155 2.76 -10.07 -1.91
CA ARG A 155 2.68 -11.53 -2.16
C ARG A 155 1.26 -12.00 -2.44
N ARG A 156 0.26 -11.37 -1.83
CA ARG A 156 -1.14 -11.76 -2.02
C ARG A 156 -1.77 -11.17 -3.26
N PHE A 157 -1.52 -9.89 -3.54
CA PHE A 157 -2.21 -9.11 -4.55
C PHE A 157 -1.30 -8.57 -5.67
N GLY A 158 -0.01 -8.81 -5.62
CA GLY A 158 0.93 -8.41 -6.67
C GLY A 158 0.93 -6.91 -6.94
N ASP A 159 0.79 -6.57 -8.22
CA ASP A 159 0.82 -5.18 -8.71
C ASP A 159 -0.47 -4.40 -8.41
N ASP A 160 -1.54 -5.08 -8.00
CA ASP A 160 -2.77 -4.43 -7.56
C ASP A 160 -2.59 -3.57 -6.27
N VAL A 161 -1.43 -3.66 -5.60
CA VAL A 161 -1.17 -2.95 -4.34
C VAL A 161 -0.39 -1.67 -4.55
N ALA A 162 -0.96 -0.55 -4.14
CA ALA A 162 -0.28 0.72 -3.92
C ALA A 162 0.04 0.92 -2.43
N VAL A 163 1.25 1.42 -2.14
CA VAL A 163 1.71 1.65 -0.75
C VAL A 163 1.87 3.14 -0.51
N LEU A 164 1.20 3.68 0.51
CA LEU A 164 1.16 5.12 0.80
C LEU A 164 1.63 5.41 2.22
N HIS A 165 2.85 5.94 2.38
CA HIS A 165 3.42 6.32 3.69
C HIS A 165 4.31 7.56 3.61
N SER A 166 4.67 8.12 4.78
CA SER A 166 5.48 9.34 4.88
C SER A 166 6.91 9.18 4.38
N GLY A 167 7.47 7.96 4.45
CA GLY A 167 8.84 7.67 4.00
C GLY A 167 9.02 7.67 2.46
N LEU A 168 7.94 7.73 1.68
CA LEU A 168 8.02 7.90 0.24
C LEU A 168 8.44 9.31 -0.12
N SER A 169 9.32 9.45 -1.10
CA SER A 169 9.61 10.73 -1.76
C SER A 169 8.32 11.31 -2.38
N LYS A 170 8.33 12.63 -2.66
CA LYS A 170 7.18 13.28 -3.32
C LYS A 170 6.83 12.63 -4.66
N GLY A 171 7.86 12.20 -5.43
CA GLY A 171 7.67 11.52 -6.71
C GLY A 171 7.04 10.14 -6.56
N GLU A 172 7.57 9.31 -5.68
CA GLU A 172 7.03 7.96 -5.40
C GLU A 172 5.59 8.02 -4.89
N ARG A 173 5.30 8.97 -3.99
CA ARG A 173 3.93 9.18 -3.50
C ARG A 173 2.97 9.58 -4.61
N TYR A 174 3.41 10.45 -5.52
CA TYR A 174 2.63 10.85 -6.68
C TYR A 174 2.38 9.66 -7.61
N ASP A 175 3.41 8.84 -7.87
CA ASP A 175 3.32 7.67 -8.74
C ASP A 175 2.38 6.60 -8.16
N GLU A 176 2.45 6.31 -6.84
CA GLU A 176 1.51 5.40 -6.17
C GLU A 176 0.07 5.95 -6.21
N TRP A 177 -0.11 7.25 -6.01
CA TRP A 177 -1.42 7.90 -6.11
C TRP A 177 -1.99 7.82 -7.54
N GLN A 178 -1.14 8.01 -8.55
CA GLN A 178 -1.49 7.85 -9.96
C GLN A 178 -1.92 6.41 -10.29
N LYS A 179 -1.21 5.40 -9.78
CA LYS A 179 -1.58 3.99 -9.98
C LYS A 179 -3.03 3.72 -9.54
N ILE A 180 -3.42 4.28 -8.38
CA ILE A 180 -4.80 4.13 -7.88
C ILE A 180 -5.77 4.88 -8.78
N ARG A 181 -5.51 6.15 -9.09
CA ARG A 181 -6.38 6.99 -9.91
C ARG A 181 -6.65 6.39 -11.29
N ASP A 182 -5.63 5.78 -11.89
CA ASP A 182 -5.68 5.18 -13.22
C ASP A 182 -6.23 3.73 -13.20
N GLY A 183 -6.58 3.21 -12.01
CA GLY A 183 -7.13 1.85 -11.82
C GLY A 183 -6.09 0.73 -12.00
N ARG A 184 -4.79 1.06 -11.98
CA ARG A 184 -3.70 0.09 -12.06
C ARG A 184 -3.39 -0.57 -10.71
N ALA A 185 -3.80 0.05 -9.62
CA ALA A 185 -3.79 -0.54 -8.29
C ALA A 185 -5.21 -0.44 -7.70
N ARG A 186 -5.75 -1.57 -7.29
CA ARG A 186 -7.09 -1.69 -6.70
C ARG A 186 -7.07 -1.87 -5.19
N VAL A 187 -5.90 -1.98 -4.59
CA VAL A 187 -5.70 -2.07 -3.14
C VAL A 187 -4.74 -0.98 -2.71
N SER A 188 -5.06 -0.22 -1.68
CA SER A 188 -4.07 0.62 -1.00
C SER A 188 -3.80 0.12 0.41
N VAL A 189 -2.51 0.13 0.79
CA VAL A 189 -2.07 -0.06 2.17
C VAL A 189 -1.27 1.17 2.56
N GLY A 190 -1.66 1.83 3.65
CA GLY A 190 -0.95 3.03 4.03
C GLY A 190 -1.34 3.62 5.37
N ALA A 191 -0.65 4.71 5.73
CA ALA A 191 -0.90 5.44 6.95
C ALA A 191 -2.19 6.29 6.84
N ARG A 192 -2.50 7.05 7.90
CA ARG A 192 -3.69 7.90 8.01
C ARG A 192 -4.09 8.67 6.73
N SER A 193 -3.12 9.29 6.06
CA SER A 193 -3.39 10.09 4.85
C SER A 193 -3.87 9.27 3.65
N SER A 194 -3.69 7.96 3.67
CA SER A 194 -4.18 7.04 2.63
C SER A 194 -5.71 7.01 2.55
N ILE A 195 -6.40 7.52 3.59
CA ILE A 195 -7.86 7.66 3.58
C ILE A 195 -8.37 8.54 2.43
N PHE A 196 -7.51 9.37 1.84
CA PHE A 196 -7.83 10.22 0.68
C PHE A 196 -7.42 9.62 -0.66
N ALA A 197 -6.94 8.37 -0.70
CA ALA A 197 -6.59 7.72 -1.95
C ALA A 197 -7.74 7.76 -2.97
N PRO A 198 -7.47 8.04 -4.28
CA PRO A 198 -8.47 8.43 -5.26
C PRO A 198 -9.22 7.25 -5.86
N PHE A 199 -9.68 6.34 -5.03
CA PHE A 199 -10.52 5.22 -5.42
C PHE A 199 -11.90 5.70 -5.89
N LYS A 200 -12.40 5.07 -6.95
CA LYS A 200 -13.68 5.40 -7.59
C LYS A 200 -14.81 4.46 -7.17
N ASN A 201 -14.46 3.20 -6.84
CA ASN A 201 -15.45 2.14 -6.56
C ASN A 201 -14.99 1.28 -5.37
N LEU A 202 -14.92 1.87 -4.17
CA LEU A 202 -14.55 1.14 -2.97
C LEU A 202 -15.60 0.07 -2.63
N GLY A 203 -15.11 -1.13 -2.31
CA GLY A 203 -15.90 -2.24 -1.79
C GLY A 203 -15.66 -2.50 -0.30
N ILE A 204 -14.57 -1.96 0.28
CA ILE A 204 -14.27 -2.04 1.71
C ILE A 204 -13.25 -0.99 2.13
N ILE A 205 -13.36 -0.55 3.39
CA ILE A 205 -12.35 0.26 4.08
C ILE A 205 -11.98 -0.46 5.38
N ILE A 206 -10.70 -0.73 5.58
CA ILE A 206 -10.18 -1.40 6.78
C ILE A 206 -9.26 -0.43 7.53
N ILE A 207 -9.43 -0.32 8.84
CA ILE A 207 -8.56 0.45 9.72
C ILE A 207 -8.06 -0.51 10.80
N ASP A 208 -6.80 -0.92 10.70
CA ASP A 208 -6.17 -1.79 11.71
C ASP A 208 -5.63 -0.96 12.87
N GLU A 209 -5.61 -1.55 14.08
CA GLU A 209 -5.27 -0.89 15.34
C GLU A 209 -6.02 0.47 15.49
N GLU A 210 -7.34 0.44 15.35
CA GLU A 210 -8.22 1.62 15.27
C GLU A 210 -8.11 2.57 16.47
N HIS A 211 -7.62 2.05 17.61
CA HIS A 211 -7.41 2.80 18.85
C HIS A 211 -6.22 3.76 18.80
N GLU A 212 -5.35 3.62 17.79
CA GLU A 212 -4.14 4.44 17.67
C GLU A 212 -4.46 5.91 17.44
N SER A 213 -3.89 6.76 18.30
CA SER A 213 -4.09 8.22 18.24
C SER A 213 -3.59 8.85 16.94
N THR A 214 -2.67 8.19 16.24
CA THR A 214 -2.10 8.64 14.97
C THR A 214 -3.12 8.79 13.85
N TYR A 215 -4.31 8.19 13.97
CA TYR A 215 -5.41 8.37 13.03
C TYR A 215 -6.12 9.74 13.16
N LYS A 216 -5.83 10.50 14.20
CA LYS A 216 -6.29 11.86 14.38
C LYS A 216 -5.26 12.85 13.82
N GLN A 217 -5.69 13.72 12.92
CA GLN A 217 -4.91 14.87 12.45
C GLN A 217 -5.17 16.05 13.37
N GLU A 218 -4.16 16.53 14.08
CA GLU A 218 -4.29 17.66 15.00
C GLU A 218 -4.04 19.01 14.33
N ASP A 219 -3.15 19.01 13.34
CA ASP A 219 -2.88 20.18 12.52
C ASP A 219 -4.00 20.42 11.49
N TYR A 220 -4.14 21.67 11.07
CA TYR A 220 -5.14 22.03 10.06
C TYR A 220 -4.76 21.49 8.66
N PRO A 221 -5.72 20.91 7.93
CA PRO A 221 -7.13 20.62 8.29
C PRO A 221 -7.25 19.45 9.28
N ARG A 222 -8.00 19.66 10.36
CA ARG A 222 -8.21 18.64 11.38
C ARG A 222 -9.23 17.60 10.91
N TYR A 223 -8.92 16.34 11.09
CA TYR A 223 -9.83 15.22 10.80
C TYR A 223 -9.43 13.97 11.59
N HIS A 224 -10.36 13.04 11.70
CA HIS A 224 -10.08 11.69 12.15
C HIS A 224 -10.32 10.71 10.98
N ALA A 225 -9.36 9.80 10.71
CA ALA A 225 -9.47 8.88 9.57
C ALA A 225 -10.73 8.01 9.64
N ARG A 226 -11.17 7.60 10.84
CA ARG A 226 -12.40 6.83 11.05
C ARG A 226 -13.64 7.59 10.57
N ASP A 227 -13.74 8.89 10.84
CA ASP A 227 -14.89 9.70 10.44
C ASP A 227 -14.96 9.84 8.91
N ILE A 228 -13.79 10.06 8.27
CA ILE A 228 -13.68 10.08 6.81
C ILE A 228 -14.01 8.70 6.22
N ALA A 229 -13.57 7.60 6.86
CA ALA A 229 -13.90 6.25 6.43
C ALA A 229 -15.40 6.00 6.44
N GLN A 230 -16.10 6.42 7.49
CA GLN A 230 -17.57 6.31 7.59
C GLN A 230 -18.28 7.13 6.50
N TRP A 231 -17.81 8.35 6.26
CA TRP A 231 -18.36 9.18 5.17
C TRP A 231 -18.13 8.51 3.80
N ARG A 232 -16.93 8.00 3.54
CA ARG A 232 -16.63 7.28 2.29
C ARG A 232 -17.42 5.98 2.15
N SER A 233 -17.64 5.27 3.25
CA SER A 233 -18.48 4.08 3.32
C SER A 233 -19.90 4.35 2.85
N GLN A 234 -20.51 5.43 3.34
CA GLN A 234 -21.84 5.87 2.89
C GLN A 234 -21.85 6.25 1.40
N PHE A 235 -20.82 6.96 0.95
CA PHE A 235 -20.71 7.39 -0.45
C PHE A 235 -20.54 6.21 -1.42
N HIS A 236 -19.76 5.19 -1.05
CA HIS A 236 -19.48 4.04 -1.89
C HIS A 236 -20.36 2.82 -1.60
N HIS A 237 -21.26 2.90 -0.64
CA HIS A 237 -22.10 1.79 -0.16
C HIS A 237 -21.28 0.54 0.17
N CYS A 238 -20.25 0.69 1.02
CA CYS A 238 -19.33 -0.37 1.37
C CYS A 238 -19.09 -0.45 2.89
N PRO A 239 -18.76 -1.63 3.43
CA PRO A 239 -18.47 -1.77 4.85
C PRO A 239 -17.16 -1.12 5.27
N VAL A 240 -17.09 -0.75 6.57
CA VAL A 240 -15.87 -0.36 7.28
C VAL A 240 -15.55 -1.42 8.32
N VAL A 241 -14.31 -1.87 8.37
CA VAL A 241 -13.82 -2.78 9.41
C VAL A 241 -12.79 -2.06 10.27
N LEU A 242 -13.09 -1.90 11.54
CA LEU A 242 -12.20 -1.36 12.56
C LEU A 242 -11.60 -2.53 13.34
N GLY A 243 -10.31 -2.78 13.19
CA GLY A 243 -9.63 -3.88 13.86
C GLY A 243 -8.80 -3.42 15.04
N SER A 244 -8.88 -4.14 16.15
CA SER A 244 -8.04 -3.89 17.32
C SER A 244 -7.97 -5.10 18.25
N ALA A 245 -6.86 -5.21 19.00
CA ALA A 245 -6.76 -6.08 20.16
C ALA A 245 -7.27 -5.36 21.43
N THR A 246 -7.19 -4.06 21.44
CA THR A 246 -7.53 -3.16 22.56
C THR A 246 -8.39 -2.00 22.02
N PRO A 247 -9.66 -2.24 21.66
CA PRO A 247 -10.51 -1.22 21.06
C PRO A 247 -10.61 0.05 21.89
N SER A 248 -10.75 1.19 21.19
CA SER A 248 -11.06 2.46 21.86
C SER A 248 -12.41 2.36 22.60
N LEU A 249 -12.52 3.07 23.73
CA LEU A 249 -13.78 3.08 24.51
C LEU A 249 -14.97 3.53 23.66
N GLU A 250 -14.74 4.47 22.73
CA GLU A 250 -15.77 4.98 21.82
C GLU A 250 -16.25 3.90 20.85
N SER A 251 -15.34 3.15 20.24
CA SER A 251 -15.69 2.08 19.31
C SER A 251 -16.37 0.93 20.02
N TYR A 252 -15.86 0.56 21.20
CA TYR A 252 -16.46 -0.50 22.01
C TYR A 252 -17.88 -0.13 22.48
N ALA A 253 -18.07 1.08 23.00
CA ALA A 253 -19.40 1.58 23.40
C ALA A 253 -20.40 1.66 22.22
N ARG A 254 -19.92 1.96 21.02
CA ARG A 254 -20.76 1.92 19.81
C ARG A 254 -21.15 0.49 19.43
N ALA A 255 -20.25 -0.46 19.62
CA ALA A 255 -20.54 -1.88 19.40
C ALA A 255 -21.56 -2.41 20.42
N GLU A 256 -21.40 -2.08 21.70
CA GLU A 256 -22.37 -2.41 22.77
C GLU A 256 -23.78 -1.89 22.47
N LYS A 257 -23.86 -0.71 21.84
CA LYS A 257 -25.13 -0.09 21.43
C LYS A 257 -25.65 -0.56 20.07
N ASN A 258 -25.04 -1.57 19.45
CA ASN A 258 -25.33 -2.06 18.11
C ASN A 258 -25.24 -1.00 16.99
N VAL A 259 -24.52 0.11 17.23
CA VAL A 259 -24.16 1.07 16.19
C VAL A 259 -23.09 0.48 15.27
N TYR A 260 -22.10 -0.22 15.89
CA TYR A 260 -21.17 -1.08 15.18
C TYR A 260 -21.54 -2.54 15.40
N GLU A 261 -21.21 -3.39 14.48
CA GLU A 261 -21.34 -4.84 14.64
C GLU A 261 -20.06 -5.41 15.22
N LEU A 262 -20.17 -6.08 16.39
CA LEU A 262 -19.02 -6.66 17.07
C LEU A 262 -18.71 -8.04 16.49
N LEU A 263 -17.50 -8.21 15.99
CA LEU A 263 -16.92 -9.49 15.56
C LEU A 263 -15.77 -9.83 16.51
N SER A 264 -15.81 -11.00 17.14
CA SER A 264 -14.84 -11.38 18.17
C SER A 264 -13.95 -12.52 17.73
N LEU A 265 -12.62 -12.35 17.89
CA LEU A 265 -11.60 -13.38 17.70
C LEU A 265 -10.82 -13.59 19.01
N PRO A 266 -11.40 -14.28 19.99
CA PRO A 266 -10.85 -14.36 21.34
C PRO A 266 -9.62 -15.28 21.45
N HIS A 267 -9.38 -16.15 20.46
CA HIS A 267 -8.32 -17.14 20.53
C HIS A 267 -7.17 -16.85 19.53
N ARG A 268 -5.95 -17.21 19.94
CA ARG A 268 -4.78 -17.19 19.04
C ARG A 268 -4.82 -18.38 18.08
N VAL A 269 -4.45 -18.16 16.82
CA VAL A 269 -4.44 -19.21 15.78
C VAL A 269 -3.62 -20.44 16.20
N ASN A 270 -2.49 -20.24 16.86
CA ASN A 270 -1.58 -21.32 17.26
C ASN A 270 -1.90 -21.92 18.64
N GLN A 271 -3.01 -21.57 19.25
CA GLN A 271 -3.40 -22.02 20.62
C GLN A 271 -2.29 -21.86 21.67
N GLN A 272 -1.33 -20.97 21.43
CA GLN A 272 -0.26 -20.69 22.40
C GLN A 272 -0.86 -20.05 23.64
N ALA A 273 -0.51 -20.59 24.79
CA ALA A 273 -0.88 -20.01 26.07
C ALA A 273 -0.41 -18.56 26.18
N LEU A 274 -1.17 -17.75 26.89
CA LEU A 274 -0.69 -16.42 27.27
C LEU A 274 0.59 -16.57 28.09
N PRO A 275 1.53 -15.62 28.00
CA PRO A 275 2.69 -15.62 28.88
C PRO A 275 2.23 -15.59 30.33
N HIS A 276 2.92 -16.33 31.19
CA HIS A 276 2.72 -16.23 32.61
C HIS A 276 3.15 -14.84 33.08
N ILE A 277 2.29 -14.17 33.84
CA ILE A 277 2.57 -12.82 34.35
C ILE A 277 2.63 -12.96 35.88
N ASP A 278 3.83 -12.72 36.42
CA ASP A 278 4.02 -12.61 37.86
C ASP A 278 3.95 -11.14 38.27
N ILE A 279 3.09 -10.81 39.19
CA ILE A 279 2.99 -9.48 39.76
C ILE A 279 3.89 -9.42 40.99
N ILE A 280 4.95 -8.61 40.90
CA ILE A 280 5.91 -8.44 41.99
C ILE A 280 5.61 -7.13 42.70
N ASP A 281 5.39 -7.17 44.01
CA ASP A 281 5.31 -5.95 44.83
C ASP A 281 6.72 -5.43 45.11
N MET A 282 7.12 -4.41 44.37
CA MET A 282 8.44 -3.80 44.51
C MET A 282 8.74 -3.24 45.90
N ARG A 283 7.73 -3.02 46.75
CA ARG A 283 7.95 -2.56 48.12
C ARG A 283 8.43 -3.74 49.02
N GLU A 284 7.91 -4.93 48.79
CA GLU A 284 8.38 -6.14 49.42
C GLU A 284 9.80 -6.47 49.02
N GLU A 285 10.08 -6.47 47.70
CA GLU A 285 11.41 -6.70 47.15
C GLU A 285 12.43 -5.68 47.67
N LEU A 286 12.05 -4.42 47.81
CA LEU A 286 12.93 -3.38 48.36
C LEU A 286 13.22 -3.61 49.85
N SER A 287 12.25 -4.12 50.60
CA SER A 287 12.42 -4.44 52.02
C SER A 287 13.34 -5.66 52.24
N GLU A 288 13.39 -6.58 51.28
CA GLU A 288 14.31 -7.74 51.26
C GLU A 288 15.70 -7.38 50.70
N GLY A 289 15.89 -6.13 50.31
CA GLY A 289 17.22 -5.60 49.82
C GLY A 289 17.42 -5.73 48.31
N ASN A 290 16.41 -6.20 47.60
CA ASN A 290 16.47 -6.27 46.15
C ASN A 290 16.22 -4.86 45.54
N ARG A 291 17.25 -4.28 44.92
CA ARG A 291 17.20 -2.93 44.32
C ARG A 291 17.19 -2.93 42.79
N SER A 292 17.13 -4.12 42.19
CA SER A 292 17.13 -4.31 40.75
C SER A 292 15.71 -4.67 40.28
N MET A 293 15.33 -4.16 39.11
CA MET A 293 14.09 -4.60 38.43
C MET A 293 14.27 -5.91 37.63
N PHE A 294 15.50 -6.45 37.62
CA PHE A 294 15.87 -7.68 36.95
C PHE A 294 16.88 -8.46 37.79
#